data_0753cb16b7b0514bed8a0686723faa27
#
_entry.id   0753cb16b7b0514bed8a0686723faa27
#
_cell.length_a   1.000
_cell.length_b   1.000
_cell.length_c   1.000
_cell.angle_alpha   90.00
_cell.angle_beta   90.00
_cell.angle_gamma   90.00
#
_symmetry.space_group_name_H-M   'P 1'
#
loop_
_entity.id
_entity.type
_entity.pdbx_description
1 polymer ?
#
loop_
_entity_poly.entity_id
_entity_poly.type
_entity_poly.pdbx_seq_one_letter_code
_entity_poly.pdbx_strand_id
1 'polypeptide(L)'
;MKNILFAIFAMLIFSCSSANEQPKIDSLHYEAGPCFGFCPMFSMDIDADGTIIYEAIRYTSSRSEPEKGSGRFKGRLNPAQQAQLQAAISNLNLQNLKSFYGDKGITDLPTSKLRLSVQNGKTAATEDYGQRGTPQLINLYQLLNQFRNEVSWTAVSP
;
A
#
# COMPACT_ATOMS: atom_id res chain seq x y z
N MET A 1 34.12 34.94 -38.75
CA MET A 1 33.57 33.53 -38.82
C MET A 1 33.80 32.74 -37.53
N LYS A 2 34.55 33.25 -36.56
CA LYS A 2 34.88 32.51 -35.30
C LYS A 2 33.82 32.62 -34.21
N ASN A 3 32.92 33.59 -34.27
CA ASN A 3 31.93 33.88 -33.23
C ASN A 3 30.54 33.22 -33.43
N ILE A 4 30.30 32.65 -34.62
CA ILE A 4 29.03 32.01 -34.95
C ILE A 4 29.00 30.53 -34.45
N LEU A 5 30.15 29.87 -34.36
CA LEU A 5 30.25 28.49 -33.88
C LEU A 5 29.95 28.32 -32.37
N PHE A 6 30.18 29.39 -31.56
CA PHE A 6 29.96 29.36 -30.11
C PHE A 6 28.50 29.52 -29.70
N ALA A 7 27.67 30.14 -30.55
CA ALA A 7 26.24 30.34 -30.27
C ALA A 7 25.38 29.09 -30.50
N ILE A 8 25.85 28.16 -31.34
CA ILE A 8 25.11 26.94 -31.70
C ILE A 8 25.28 25.84 -30.60
N PHE A 9 26.36 25.89 -29.81
CA PHE A 9 26.62 24.87 -28.80
C PHE A 9 25.83 25.12 -27.47
N ALA A 10 25.32 26.32 -27.26
CA ALA A 10 24.57 26.68 -26.02
C ALA A 10 23.08 26.26 -26.05
N MET A 11 22.56 25.77 -27.21
CA MET A 11 21.12 25.49 -27.38
C MET A 11 20.70 24.03 -27.18
N LEU A 12 21.62 23.14 -26.75
CA LEU A 12 21.36 21.69 -26.74
C LEU A 12 21.13 21.11 -25.32
N ILE A 13 20.98 21.89 -24.27
CA ILE A 13 20.81 21.38 -22.91
C ILE A 13 19.46 21.70 -22.26
N PHE A 14 18.43 22.02 -23.04
CA PHE A 14 17.05 21.92 -22.55
C PHE A 14 16.47 20.54 -22.92
N SER A 15 17.13 19.49 -22.44
CA SER A 15 16.48 18.18 -22.28
C SER A 15 15.48 18.34 -21.15
N CYS A 16 14.24 18.66 -21.49
CA CYS A 16 13.12 18.63 -20.58
C CYS A 16 12.94 17.17 -20.18
N SER A 17 13.58 16.77 -19.08
CA SER A 17 13.27 15.51 -18.40
C SER A 17 11.83 15.64 -17.94
N SER A 18 10.89 15.10 -18.71
CA SER A 18 9.53 14.83 -18.21
C SER A 18 9.71 13.81 -17.09
N ALA A 19 9.91 14.31 -15.87
CA ALA A 19 9.80 13.50 -14.69
C ALA A 19 8.40 12.89 -14.77
N ASN A 20 8.35 11.58 -15.01
CA ASN A 20 7.12 10.80 -14.94
C ASN A 20 6.69 10.91 -13.47
N GLU A 21 5.88 11.93 -13.16
CA GLU A 21 5.45 12.21 -11.80
C GLU A 21 4.64 11.00 -11.34
N GLN A 22 5.24 10.24 -10.44
CA GLN A 22 4.64 9.03 -9.88
C GLN A 22 3.32 9.43 -9.22
N PRO A 23 2.20 8.75 -9.52
CA PRO A 23 0.91 9.13 -8.97
C PRO A 23 0.95 9.02 -7.46
N LYS A 24 0.79 10.17 -6.76
CA LYS A 24 0.76 10.20 -5.30
C LYS A 24 -0.51 9.52 -4.80
N ILE A 25 -0.38 8.88 -3.66
CA ILE A 25 -1.51 8.25 -2.96
C ILE A 25 -2.46 9.34 -2.49
N ASP A 26 -3.75 9.16 -2.73
CA ASP A 26 -4.83 9.93 -2.15
C ASP A 26 -5.40 9.19 -0.94
N SER A 27 -5.76 7.92 -1.13
CA SER A 27 -6.18 7.04 -0.04
C SER A 27 -5.89 5.58 -0.37
N LEU A 28 -5.64 4.79 0.67
CA LEU A 28 -5.53 3.34 0.59
C LEU A 28 -6.36 2.72 1.71
N HIS A 29 -7.19 1.76 1.36
CA HIS A 29 -7.85 0.87 2.31
C HIS A 29 -7.38 -0.56 2.06
N TYR A 30 -6.95 -1.22 3.11
CA TYR A 30 -6.53 -2.62 3.11
C TYR A 30 -7.27 -3.40 4.19
N GLU A 31 -7.70 -4.60 3.85
CA GLU A 31 -8.35 -5.53 4.77
C GLU A 31 -7.67 -6.90 4.67
N ALA A 32 -7.18 -7.40 5.80
CA ALA A 32 -6.73 -8.78 5.97
C ALA A 32 -7.86 -9.60 6.60
N GLY A 33 -8.39 -10.53 5.84
CA GLY A 33 -9.49 -11.39 6.25
C GLY A 33 -9.01 -12.66 6.98
N PRO A 34 -9.96 -13.49 7.42
CA PRO A 34 -9.67 -14.72 8.14
C PRO A 34 -8.98 -15.77 7.26
N CYS A 35 -8.31 -16.70 7.91
CA CYS A 35 -7.84 -17.96 7.33
C CYS A 35 -8.16 -19.11 8.27
N PHE A 36 -7.91 -20.34 7.82
CA PHE A 36 -7.91 -21.50 8.71
C PHE A 36 -6.74 -21.39 9.69
N GLY A 37 -7.05 -21.13 10.96
CA GLY A 37 -6.06 -20.98 12.03
C GLY A 37 -5.99 -19.55 12.61
N PHE A 38 -4.78 -19.00 12.76
CA PHE A 38 -4.51 -17.78 13.52
C PHE A 38 -3.98 -16.64 12.66
N CYS A 39 -4.59 -16.39 11.50
CA CYS A 39 -4.25 -15.20 10.72
C CYS A 39 -4.73 -13.94 11.44
N PRO A 40 -3.92 -12.90 11.48
CA PRO A 40 -4.36 -11.60 11.96
C PRO A 40 -5.46 -11.05 11.02
N MET A 41 -6.56 -10.62 11.63
CA MET A 41 -7.65 -9.95 10.93
C MET A 41 -7.62 -8.48 11.30
N PHE A 42 -7.47 -7.63 10.31
CA PHE A 42 -7.41 -6.19 10.53
C PHE A 42 -7.75 -5.40 9.27
N SER A 43 -8.05 -4.13 9.44
CA SER A 43 -8.06 -3.17 8.35
C SER A 43 -7.11 -2.02 8.61
N MET A 44 -6.69 -1.37 7.53
CA MET A 44 -5.91 -0.14 7.55
C MET A 44 -6.47 0.84 6.54
N ASP A 45 -6.74 2.06 6.99
CA ASP A 45 -7.04 3.21 6.15
C ASP A 45 -5.86 4.18 6.22
N ILE A 46 -5.26 4.48 5.09
CA ILE A 46 -4.09 5.38 4.99
C ILE A 46 -4.45 6.54 4.09
N ASP A 47 -4.32 7.76 4.63
CA ASP A 47 -4.59 9.01 3.93
C ASP A 47 -3.34 9.56 3.23
N ALA A 48 -3.55 10.55 2.35
CA ALA A 48 -2.49 11.22 1.59
C ALA A 48 -1.36 11.81 2.45
N ASP A 49 -1.66 12.22 3.67
CA ASP A 49 -0.70 12.81 4.63
C ASP A 49 0.06 11.78 5.46
N GLY A 50 -0.18 10.49 5.22
CA GLY A 50 0.41 9.37 5.96
C GLY A 50 -0.27 9.08 7.31
N THR A 51 -1.40 9.72 7.61
CA THR A 51 -2.24 9.31 8.75
C THR A 51 -2.77 7.91 8.46
N ILE A 52 -2.71 7.04 9.46
CA ILE A 52 -3.16 5.66 9.35
C ILE A 52 -4.12 5.33 10.49
N ILE A 53 -5.27 4.79 10.14
CA ILE A 53 -6.22 4.18 11.07
C ILE A 53 -6.08 2.67 10.93
N TYR A 54 -5.80 2.01 12.03
CA TYR A 54 -5.69 0.56 12.12
C TYR A 54 -6.82 0.03 13.00
N GLU A 55 -7.55 -0.94 12.50
CA GLU A 55 -8.59 -1.63 13.25
C GLU A 55 -8.25 -3.10 13.36
N ALA A 56 -7.98 -3.57 14.56
CA ALA A 56 -7.75 -4.97 14.88
C ALA A 56 -9.11 -5.64 15.15
N ILE A 57 -9.51 -6.56 14.29
CA ILE A 57 -10.77 -7.28 14.40
C ILE A 57 -10.57 -8.56 15.23
N ARG A 58 -9.54 -9.28 14.92
CA ARG A 58 -9.03 -10.41 15.68
C ARG A 58 -7.53 -10.47 15.47
N TYR A 59 -6.86 -10.65 16.54
CA TYR A 59 -5.43 -10.72 16.50
C TYR A 59 -5.00 -12.04 17.07
N THR A 60 -4.34 -12.90 16.35
CA THR A 60 -3.51 -13.93 16.94
C THR A 60 -2.49 -14.44 15.96
N SER A 61 -1.22 -14.28 16.28
CA SER A 61 -0.15 -15.11 15.78
C SER A 61 0.24 -16.20 16.78
N SER A 62 -0.28 -16.15 18.02
CA SER A 62 0.05 -17.11 19.07
C SER A 62 -1.03 -17.12 20.15
N ARG A 63 -1.45 -18.29 20.58
CA ARG A 63 -2.36 -18.47 21.72
C ARG A 63 -1.76 -18.03 23.06
N SER A 64 -0.48 -17.77 23.12
CA SER A 64 0.25 -17.50 24.35
C SER A 64 0.52 -16.02 24.60
N GLU A 65 0.28 -15.14 23.63
CA GLU A 65 0.46 -13.72 23.83
C GLU A 65 -0.88 -13.04 24.00
N PRO A 66 -1.10 -12.32 25.13
CA PRO A 66 -2.25 -11.46 25.29
C PRO A 66 -2.10 -10.33 24.28
N GLU A 67 -2.86 -10.44 23.23
CA GLU A 67 -2.86 -9.43 22.23
C GLU A 67 -3.41 -8.14 22.71
N LYS A 68 -2.80 -7.09 22.19
CA LYS A 68 -3.39 -5.78 22.12
C LYS A 68 -4.78 -6.00 21.51
N GLY A 69 -5.81 -6.05 22.33
CA GLY A 69 -7.14 -6.53 21.97
C GLY A 69 -7.73 -5.89 20.73
N SER A 70 -8.84 -6.40 20.27
CA SER A 70 -9.64 -5.73 19.23
C SER A 70 -9.82 -4.27 19.57
N GLY A 71 -9.66 -3.39 18.62
CA GLY A 71 -9.78 -1.96 18.83
C GLY A 71 -9.39 -1.14 17.61
N ARG A 72 -9.65 0.14 17.72
CA ARG A 72 -9.30 1.11 16.69
C ARG A 72 -8.15 1.99 17.17
N PHE A 73 -7.16 2.14 16.35
CA PHE A 73 -5.93 2.85 16.66
C PHE A 73 -5.60 3.83 15.55
N LYS A 74 -4.99 4.95 15.95
CA LYS A 74 -4.48 5.95 15.03
C LYS A 74 -2.96 6.00 15.13
N GLY A 75 -2.30 6.11 14.01
CA GLY A 75 -0.86 6.30 13.89
C GLY A 75 -0.52 7.24 12.74
N ARG A 76 0.76 7.40 12.49
CA ARG A 76 1.28 8.16 11.34
C ARG A 76 2.51 7.46 10.82
N LEU A 77 2.55 7.27 9.51
CA LEU A 77 3.74 6.80 8.82
C LEU A 77 4.82 7.88 8.86
N ASN A 78 6.03 7.50 9.22
CA ASN A 78 7.18 8.39 9.10
C ASN A 78 7.56 8.60 7.62
N PRO A 79 8.43 9.59 7.29
CA PRO A 79 8.77 9.88 5.90
C PRO A 79 9.36 8.69 5.13
N ALA A 80 10.13 7.83 5.79
CA ALA A 80 10.69 6.63 5.16
C ALA A 80 9.61 5.60 4.84
N GLN A 81 8.66 5.36 5.75
CA GLN A 81 7.53 4.48 5.53
C GLN A 81 6.59 5.01 4.44
N GLN A 82 6.35 6.33 4.38
CA GLN A 82 5.59 6.95 3.29
C GLN A 82 6.27 6.75 1.93
N ALA A 83 7.60 6.91 1.86
CA ALA A 83 8.36 6.67 0.64
C ALA A 83 8.32 5.19 0.22
N GLN A 84 8.40 4.25 1.17
CA GLN A 84 8.25 2.82 0.89
C GLN A 84 6.86 2.48 0.35
N LEU A 85 5.81 3.03 0.96
CA LEU A 85 4.43 2.82 0.50
C LEU A 85 4.23 3.39 -0.90
N GLN A 86 4.71 4.62 -1.15
CA GLN A 86 4.64 5.25 -2.45
C GLN A 86 5.37 4.43 -3.51
N ALA A 87 6.56 3.91 -3.22
CA ALA A 87 7.31 3.05 -4.13
C ALA A 87 6.59 1.73 -4.41
N ALA A 88 6.02 1.09 -3.39
CA ALA A 88 5.26 -0.15 -3.55
C ALA A 88 4.05 0.06 -4.46
N ILE A 89 3.30 1.16 -4.28
CA ILE A 89 2.13 1.49 -5.11
C ILE A 89 2.54 1.86 -6.53
N SER A 90 3.63 2.58 -6.72
CA SER A 90 4.14 2.94 -8.03
C SER A 90 4.54 1.73 -8.87
N ASN A 91 4.93 0.64 -8.21
CA ASN A 91 5.25 -0.63 -8.85
C ASN A 91 4.01 -1.46 -9.21
N LEU A 92 2.81 -1.09 -8.70
CA LEU A 92 1.58 -1.75 -9.10
C LEU A 92 1.17 -1.29 -10.50
N ASN A 93 0.89 -2.22 -11.38
CA ASN A 93 0.26 -1.90 -12.66
C ASN A 93 -1.26 -1.77 -12.46
N LEU A 94 -1.70 -0.58 -12.00
CA LEU A 94 -3.09 -0.33 -11.64
C LEU A 94 -4.07 -0.56 -12.80
N GLN A 95 -3.63 -0.39 -14.05
CA GLN A 95 -4.49 -0.58 -15.23
C GLN A 95 -4.78 -2.06 -15.51
N ASN A 96 -3.87 -2.95 -15.11
CA ASN A 96 -3.98 -4.38 -15.33
C ASN A 96 -4.30 -5.16 -14.04
N LEU A 97 -4.61 -4.43 -12.96
CA LEU A 97 -5.00 -5.04 -11.71
C LEU A 97 -6.37 -5.68 -11.88
N LYS A 98 -6.45 -7.01 -11.68
CA LYS A 98 -7.72 -7.73 -11.72
C LYS A 98 -8.54 -7.42 -10.48
N SER A 99 -9.86 -7.42 -10.61
CA SER A 99 -10.77 -7.28 -9.47
C SER A 99 -10.74 -8.48 -8.52
N PHE A 100 -10.27 -9.65 -9.01
CA PHE A 100 -10.16 -10.87 -8.24
C PHE A 100 -8.93 -11.70 -8.64
N TYR A 101 -8.25 -12.24 -7.63
CA TYR A 101 -7.20 -13.26 -7.74
C TYR A 101 -7.54 -14.43 -6.81
N GLY A 102 -7.15 -15.63 -7.19
CA GLY A 102 -7.31 -16.83 -6.37
C GLY A 102 -8.22 -17.87 -7.01
N ASP A 103 -8.48 -18.92 -6.25
CA ASP A 103 -9.33 -20.04 -6.65
C ASP A 103 -10.38 -20.31 -5.55
N LYS A 104 -11.65 -20.06 -5.86
CA LYS A 104 -12.77 -20.27 -4.92
C LYS A 104 -13.07 -21.75 -4.65
N GLY A 105 -12.48 -22.66 -5.42
CA GLY A 105 -12.55 -24.09 -5.18
C GLY A 105 -11.66 -24.58 -4.01
N ILE A 106 -10.74 -23.72 -3.55
CA ILE A 106 -9.89 -24.02 -2.39
C ILE A 106 -10.48 -23.29 -1.18
N THR A 107 -10.69 -23.99 -0.07
CA THR A 107 -11.24 -23.41 1.15
C THR A 107 -10.14 -22.91 2.10
N ASP A 108 -10.53 -22.06 3.06
CA ASP A 108 -9.74 -21.69 4.23
C ASP A 108 -8.44 -20.91 3.97
N LEU A 109 -8.33 -20.24 2.80
CA LEU A 109 -7.23 -19.37 2.49
C LEU A 109 -7.48 -17.93 3.00
N PRO A 110 -6.43 -17.17 3.38
CA PRO A 110 -6.57 -15.78 3.77
C PRO A 110 -7.05 -14.94 2.58
N THR A 111 -7.91 -13.97 2.86
CA THR A 111 -8.35 -13.00 1.86
C THR A 111 -7.72 -11.65 2.13
N SER A 112 -7.13 -11.04 1.12
CA SER A 112 -6.68 -9.65 1.16
C SER A 112 -7.56 -8.81 0.25
N LYS A 113 -8.10 -7.69 0.76
CA LYS A 113 -8.84 -6.73 -0.06
C LYS A 113 -8.10 -5.40 -0.06
N LEU A 114 -7.94 -4.83 -1.23
CA LEU A 114 -7.29 -3.54 -1.44
C LEU A 114 -8.21 -2.62 -2.21
N ARG A 115 -8.38 -1.40 -1.72
CA ARG A 115 -8.92 -0.26 -2.47
C ARG A 115 -7.91 0.87 -2.43
N LEU A 116 -7.62 1.44 -3.57
CA LEU A 116 -6.61 2.47 -3.74
C LEU A 116 -7.16 3.60 -4.59
N SER A 117 -6.93 4.83 -4.17
CA SER A 117 -7.12 6.05 -4.95
C SER A 117 -5.80 6.81 -5.04
N VAL A 118 -5.51 7.34 -6.22
CA VAL A 118 -4.33 8.19 -6.46
C VAL A 118 -4.74 9.54 -7.03
N GLN A 119 -3.93 10.56 -6.80
CA GLN A 119 -4.25 11.97 -7.06
C GLN A 119 -4.68 12.31 -8.49
N ASN A 120 -4.38 11.48 -9.47
CA ASN A 120 -4.85 11.67 -10.86
C ASN A 120 -6.28 11.13 -11.10
N GLY A 121 -7.02 10.81 -10.03
CA GLY A 121 -8.37 10.29 -10.06
C GLY A 121 -8.48 8.81 -10.44
N LYS A 122 -7.36 8.11 -10.63
CA LYS A 122 -7.41 6.67 -10.87
C LYS A 122 -7.70 5.94 -9.55
N THR A 123 -8.57 4.96 -9.65
CA THR A 123 -8.91 4.05 -8.55
C THR A 123 -8.66 2.62 -8.95
N ALA A 124 -8.34 1.78 -7.97
CA ALA A 124 -8.21 0.34 -8.17
C ALA A 124 -8.80 -0.39 -6.96
N ALA A 125 -9.44 -1.53 -7.22
CA ALA A 125 -9.94 -2.41 -6.18
C ALA A 125 -9.66 -3.86 -6.57
N THR A 126 -9.21 -4.65 -5.61
CA THR A 126 -8.96 -6.07 -5.82
C THR A 126 -9.26 -6.87 -4.56
N GLU A 127 -9.76 -8.07 -4.75
CA GLU A 127 -9.84 -9.11 -3.74
C GLU A 127 -8.88 -10.24 -4.14
N ASP A 128 -8.00 -10.60 -3.23
CA ASP A 128 -6.96 -11.61 -3.46
C ASP A 128 -7.12 -12.75 -2.46
N TYR A 129 -7.72 -13.83 -2.91
CA TYR A 129 -7.97 -15.02 -2.12
C TYR A 129 -6.76 -15.96 -2.18
N GLY A 130 -6.15 -16.17 -1.04
CA GLY A 130 -4.95 -17.01 -0.90
C GLY A 130 -3.66 -16.30 -1.31
N GLN A 131 -3.66 -14.96 -1.45
CA GLN A 131 -2.50 -14.17 -1.87
C GLN A 131 -1.89 -14.71 -3.18
N ARG A 132 -2.74 -14.94 -4.18
CA ARG A 132 -2.40 -15.47 -5.51
C ARG A 132 -2.23 -14.37 -6.56
N GLY A 133 -2.26 -13.12 -6.13
CA GLY A 133 -2.08 -11.95 -6.96
C GLY A 133 -0.67 -11.81 -7.53
N THR A 134 -0.36 -10.62 -8.03
CA THR A 134 0.96 -10.33 -8.58
C THR A 134 2.02 -10.24 -7.47
N PRO A 135 3.31 -10.47 -7.76
CA PRO A 135 4.37 -10.28 -6.78
C PRO A 135 4.36 -8.89 -6.14
N GLN A 136 3.99 -7.86 -6.91
CA GLN A 136 3.89 -6.48 -6.42
C GLN A 136 2.77 -6.31 -5.40
N LEU A 137 1.62 -6.97 -5.60
CA LEU A 137 0.54 -7.00 -4.60
C LEU A 137 0.98 -7.69 -3.32
N ILE A 138 1.63 -8.83 -3.44
CA ILE A 138 2.14 -9.59 -2.28
C ILE A 138 3.13 -8.73 -1.49
N ASN A 139 4.05 -8.05 -2.17
CA ASN A 139 5.00 -7.14 -1.52
C ASN A 139 4.29 -5.98 -0.80
N LEU A 140 3.23 -5.41 -1.39
CA LEU A 140 2.43 -4.39 -0.73
C LEU A 140 1.75 -4.93 0.53
N TYR A 141 1.15 -6.12 0.49
CA TYR A 141 0.52 -6.73 1.67
C TYR A 141 1.53 -6.99 2.79
N GLN A 142 2.74 -7.44 2.44
CA GLN A 142 3.83 -7.63 3.40
C GLN A 142 4.25 -6.30 4.04
N LEU A 143 4.36 -5.24 3.26
CA LEU A 143 4.68 -3.90 3.76
C LEU A 143 3.60 -3.38 4.72
N LEU A 144 2.32 -3.53 4.37
CA LEU A 144 1.22 -3.12 5.24
C LEU A 144 1.20 -3.92 6.56
N ASN A 145 1.51 -5.21 6.48
CA ASN A 145 1.66 -6.05 7.67
C ASN A 145 2.87 -5.65 8.53
N GLN A 146 3.96 -5.18 7.91
CA GLN A 146 5.11 -4.61 8.61
C GLN A 146 4.73 -3.32 9.34
N PHE A 147 3.99 -2.41 8.71
CA PHE A 147 3.51 -1.18 9.35
C PHE A 147 2.67 -1.45 10.59
N ARG A 148 1.85 -2.50 10.59
CA ARG A 148 1.09 -2.94 11.77
C ARG A 148 1.99 -3.11 13.00
N ASN A 149 3.22 -3.59 12.82
CA ASN A 149 4.14 -3.89 13.90
C ASN A 149 5.09 -2.71 14.24
N GLU A 150 5.35 -1.83 13.30
CA GLU A 150 6.37 -0.78 13.41
C GLU A 150 5.81 0.60 13.72
N VAL A 151 4.56 0.87 13.35
CA VAL A 151 3.92 2.17 13.62
C VAL A 151 3.59 2.28 15.11
N SER A 152 3.83 3.46 15.67
CA SER A 152 3.40 3.78 17.02
C SER A 152 1.89 4.07 17.02
N TRP A 153 1.15 3.28 17.78
CA TRP A 153 -0.30 3.33 17.80
C TRP A 153 -0.84 4.02 19.06
N THR A 154 -1.83 4.88 18.87
CA THR A 154 -2.64 5.48 19.94
C THR A 154 -4.06 4.96 19.82
N ALA A 155 -4.61 4.40 20.88
CA ALA A 155 -6.00 3.94 20.89
C ALA A 155 -6.95 5.11 20.62
N VAL A 156 -7.93 4.88 19.75
CA VAL A 156 -9.01 5.83 19.47
C VAL A 156 -10.20 5.36 20.28
N SER A 157 -10.64 6.20 21.22
CA SER A 157 -11.87 5.92 21.97
C SER A 157 -13.06 5.83 21.02
N PRO A 158 -14.02 4.90 21.28
CA PRO A 158 -15.24 4.78 20.50
C PRO A 158 -16.07 6.06 20.53
#